data_b9fd7ca90b5c51f106eb32800d357a25
#
_entry.id   b9fd7ca90b5c51f106eb32800d357a25
#
_cell.length_a   1.000
_cell.length_b   1.000
_cell.length_c   1.000
_cell.angle_alpha   90.00
_cell.angle_beta   90.00
_cell.angle_gamma   90.00
#
_symmetry.space_group_name_H-M   'P 1'
#
loop_
_entity.id
_entity.type
_entity.pdbx_description
1 polymer ?
#
loop_
_entity_poly.entity_id
_entity_poly.type
_entity_poly.pdbx_seq_one_letter_code
_entity_poly.pdbx_strand_id
1 'polypeptide(L)'
;MTLKKILCVCLVLMLAVAVTGCSSSKDVQAQLDAANATVADLQAQLDEANATIADLQSAAEAVETAAETETESTESTDADARIAELEALVEAYYPYYAAQIVATYGEDGIVWLDDVQAAYDSVSAQYASYGMDLAAYGMEETVKRDLLDSAVEDGVLKAKAKELGLDQFDEATLAEFEASADEMMESYIDYYLGYYYADAEEITDEMRTEAEDYWTSTGFSREDYVESLVSDAINEAVHDYVTKDVAVTEEDIQAEYETLLAENQESYTTDRTYNSDRNAGVAIAWNPEGYRAVKHVLIKFNDEQSQLYDDLQSQLDSLNEEKEALEAPAEETGDAAEAESTDAEAESTDAEVESDETKAPRTLEEINADIAACATELEALYAQLMPTAEEVIAAFNDGTSFDELIEKYNEDPGMTTEPTATIGYAVSAGSDTWDPAFTEGAMSIAEVGQISEPVYGSYGIHIIYYMSDITPGAVALEEIHDSVEELALSDKIQSTYENQVAAWVEEANVEYFYSNFGIAE
;
A
#
# COMPACT_ATOMS: atom_id res chain seq x y z
N MET A 1 -18.28 -3.96 23.85
CA MET A 1 -17.53 -2.73 24.29
C MET A 1 -18.51 -1.75 24.91
N THR A 2 -18.31 -1.25 26.12
CA THR A 2 -19.29 -0.37 26.75
C THR A 2 -19.27 1.00 26.08
N LEU A 3 -20.43 1.57 25.73
CA LEU A 3 -20.68 2.90 25.15
C LEU A 3 -19.81 4.02 25.79
N LYS A 4 -19.37 3.84 27.04
CA LYS A 4 -18.42 4.71 27.75
C LYS A 4 -17.04 4.82 27.10
N LYS A 5 -16.52 3.75 26.49
CA LYS A 5 -15.18 3.77 25.87
C LYS A 5 -15.21 4.49 24.52
N ILE A 6 -16.27 4.33 23.74
CA ILE A 6 -16.45 5.00 22.44
C ILE A 6 -16.59 6.50 22.62
N LEU A 7 -17.36 6.96 23.61
CA LEU A 7 -17.57 8.40 23.88
C LEU A 7 -16.27 9.11 24.32
N CYS A 8 -15.40 8.45 25.09
CA CYS A 8 -14.10 9.01 25.49
C CYS A 8 -13.14 9.16 24.31
N VAL A 9 -13.12 8.23 23.35
CA VAL A 9 -12.23 8.28 22.18
C VAL A 9 -12.65 9.40 21.22
N CYS A 10 -13.94 9.58 20.96
CA CYS A 10 -14.44 10.70 20.15
C CYS A 10 -14.14 12.07 20.78
N LEU A 11 -14.13 12.15 22.11
CA LEU A 11 -13.88 13.40 22.84
C LEU A 11 -12.40 13.82 22.78
N VAL A 12 -11.47 12.87 22.81
CA VAL A 12 -10.02 13.13 22.72
C VAL A 12 -9.64 13.54 21.29
N LEU A 13 -10.25 12.93 20.27
CA LEU A 13 -10.01 13.29 18.87
C LEU A 13 -10.53 14.70 18.51
N MET A 14 -11.67 15.14 19.05
CA MET A 14 -12.17 16.52 18.83
C MET A 14 -11.29 17.59 19.51
N LEU A 15 -10.60 17.25 20.59
CA LEU A 15 -9.68 18.19 21.27
C LEU A 15 -8.33 18.34 20.56
N ALA A 16 -7.87 17.32 19.82
CA ALA A 16 -6.60 17.35 19.11
C ALA A 16 -6.63 18.21 17.83
N VAL A 17 -7.78 18.35 17.17
CA VAL A 17 -7.93 19.11 15.91
C VAL A 17 -7.99 20.63 16.14
N ALA A 18 -8.28 21.10 17.34
CA ALA A 18 -8.46 22.53 17.64
C ALA A 18 -7.16 23.33 17.88
N VAL A 19 -5.96 22.70 17.87
CA VAL A 19 -4.73 23.36 18.32
C VAL A 19 -3.80 23.83 17.18
N THR A 20 -4.10 23.60 15.91
CA THR A 20 -3.21 23.91 14.78
C THR A 20 -3.53 25.21 14.00
N GLY A 21 -4.30 26.13 14.56
CA GLY A 21 -4.50 27.46 13.96
C GLY A 21 -4.11 28.57 14.93
N CYS A 22 -3.25 29.52 14.50
CA CYS A 22 -2.92 30.74 15.24
C CYS A 22 -4.16 31.60 15.49
N SER A 23 -4.90 31.32 16.55
CA SER A 23 -6.01 32.14 17.03
C SER A 23 -5.72 32.68 18.44
N SER A 24 -6.30 33.83 18.77
CA SER A 24 -6.06 34.50 20.06
C SER A 24 -6.49 33.62 21.22
N SER A 25 -5.84 33.75 22.39
CA SER A 25 -6.15 32.98 23.61
C SER A 25 -7.63 33.03 24.03
N LYS A 26 -8.40 34.04 23.57
CA LYS A 26 -9.85 34.17 23.81
C LYS A 26 -10.70 33.27 22.90
N ASP A 27 -10.26 33.04 21.69
CA ASP A 27 -10.99 32.20 20.73
C ASP A 27 -10.82 30.71 21.11
N VAL A 28 -9.62 30.33 21.57
CA VAL A 28 -9.35 29.00 22.12
C VAL A 28 -10.19 28.72 23.36
N GLN A 29 -10.34 29.72 24.27
CA GLN A 29 -11.17 29.55 25.45
C GLN A 29 -12.66 29.41 25.10
N ALA A 30 -13.17 30.16 24.12
CA ALA A 30 -14.55 30.03 23.66
C ALA A 30 -14.85 28.68 23.01
N GLN A 31 -13.89 28.13 22.26
CA GLN A 31 -13.98 26.77 21.68
C GLN A 31 -13.94 25.69 22.76
N LEU A 32 -13.09 25.85 23.77
CA LEU A 32 -13.02 24.95 24.91
C LEU A 32 -14.33 24.97 25.74
N ASP A 33 -14.90 26.15 25.96
CA ASP A 33 -16.17 26.28 26.67
C ASP A 33 -17.35 25.67 25.88
N ALA A 34 -17.35 25.79 24.54
CA ALA A 34 -18.32 25.14 23.65
C ALA A 34 -18.15 23.61 23.64
N ALA A 35 -16.93 23.12 23.57
CA ALA A 35 -16.62 21.69 23.65
C ALA A 35 -17.06 21.11 25.00
N ASN A 36 -16.77 21.78 26.11
CA ASN A 36 -17.20 21.36 27.45
C ASN A 36 -18.74 21.35 27.60
N ALA A 37 -19.47 22.28 26.96
CA ALA A 37 -20.92 22.25 26.92
C ALA A 37 -21.47 21.04 26.16
N THR A 38 -20.86 20.71 25.02
CA THR A 38 -21.21 19.52 24.24
C THR A 38 -20.92 18.23 25.02
N VAL A 39 -19.80 18.15 25.72
CA VAL A 39 -19.45 17.04 26.62
C VAL A 39 -20.50 16.85 27.71
N ALA A 40 -20.95 17.93 28.32
CA ALA A 40 -21.97 17.88 29.39
C ALA A 40 -23.33 17.40 28.84
N ASP A 41 -23.68 17.79 27.60
CA ASP A 41 -24.92 17.37 26.94
C ASP A 41 -24.86 15.86 26.57
N LEU A 42 -23.75 15.41 25.99
CA LEU A 42 -23.51 14.02 25.69
C LEU A 42 -23.46 13.14 26.94
N GLN A 43 -22.91 13.64 28.04
CA GLN A 43 -22.91 12.93 29.33
C GLN A 43 -24.34 12.77 29.85
N ALA A 44 -25.19 13.79 29.72
CA ALA A 44 -26.59 13.72 30.12
C ALA A 44 -27.38 12.70 29.28
N GLN A 45 -27.13 12.65 27.94
CA GLN A 45 -27.73 11.68 27.05
C GLN A 45 -27.25 10.25 27.38
N LEU A 46 -25.97 10.07 27.71
CA LEU A 46 -25.41 8.79 28.15
C LEU A 46 -26.03 8.30 29.45
N ASP A 47 -26.23 9.21 30.41
CA ASP A 47 -26.85 8.86 31.69
C ASP A 47 -28.33 8.49 31.51
N GLU A 48 -29.04 9.12 30.57
CA GLU A 48 -30.43 8.78 30.20
C GLU A 48 -30.48 7.40 29.49
N ALA A 49 -29.56 7.16 28.55
CA ALA A 49 -29.45 5.86 27.88
C ALA A 49 -29.09 4.72 28.83
N ASN A 50 -28.18 4.94 29.78
CA ASN A 50 -27.85 3.95 30.81
C ASN A 50 -29.00 3.66 31.76
N ALA A 51 -29.81 4.67 32.10
CA ALA A 51 -31.04 4.49 32.89
C ALA A 51 -32.05 3.62 32.13
N THR A 52 -32.20 3.88 30.83
CA THR A 52 -33.07 3.09 29.95
C THR A 52 -32.60 1.63 29.81
N ILE A 53 -31.29 1.42 29.66
CA ILE A 53 -30.71 0.03 29.63
C ILE A 53 -30.97 -0.68 30.96
N ALA A 54 -30.82 -0.02 32.09
CA ALA A 54 -31.09 -0.61 33.41
C ALA A 54 -32.59 -0.97 33.58
N ASP A 55 -33.47 -0.15 33.06
CA ASP A 55 -34.91 -0.42 33.07
C ASP A 55 -35.26 -1.62 32.15
N LEU A 56 -34.64 -1.72 30.95
CA LEU A 56 -34.82 -2.85 30.04
C LEU A 56 -34.25 -4.16 30.63
N GLN A 57 -33.10 -4.10 31.27
CA GLN A 57 -32.50 -5.28 31.94
C GLN A 57 -33.40 -5.73 33.10
N SER A 58 -33.94 -4.80 33.88
CA SER A 58 -34.87 -5.14 34.94
C SER A 58 -36.19 -5.72 34.41
N ALA A 59 -36.66 -5.25 33.26
CA ALA A 59 -37.83 -5.81 32.57
C ALA A 59 -37.56 -7.23 32.04
N ALA A 60 -36.38 -7.48 31.46
CA ALA A 60 -35.95 -8.79 30.96
C ALA A 60 -35.84 -9.83 32.11
N GLU A 61 -35.18 -9.47 33.23
CA GLU A 61 -35.09 -10.32 34.42
C GLU A 61 -36.50 -10.63 35.00
N ALA A 62 -37.42 -9.69 34.93
CA ALA A 62 -38.78 -9.91 35.39
C ALA A 62 -39.58 -10.83 34.46
N VAL A 63 -39.28 -10.85 33.13
CA VAL A 63 -39.86 -11.79 32.15
C VAL A 63 -39.29 -13.20 32.38
N GLU A 64 -37.98 -13.33 32.62
CA GLU A 64 -37.31 -14.60 32.90
C GLU A 64 -37.83 -15.22 34.22
N THR A 65 -38.03 -14.39 35.25
CA THR A 65 -38.59 -14.82 36.53
C THR A 65 -40.09 -15.21 36.42
N ALA A 66 -40.86 -14.57 35.53
CA ALA A 66 -42.24 -14.92 35.27
C ALA A 66 -42.41 -16.25 34.50
N ALA A 67 -41.44 -16.58 33.60
CA ALA A 67 -41.43 -17.85 32.87
C ALA A 67 -41.16 -19.06 33.75
N GLU A 68 -40.47 -18.88 34.90
CA GLU A 68 -40.17 -19.97 35.87
C GLU A 68 -41.30 -20.25 36.86
N THR A 69 -42.38 -19.42 36.89
CA THR A 69 -43.50 -19.57 37.84
C THR A 69 -44.85 -19.81 37.15
N GLU A 70 -44.97 -20.75 36.25
CA GLU A 70 -46.28 -21.24 35.79
C GLU A 70 -46.95 -22.11 36.86
N THR A 71 -47.85 -21.49 37.66
CA THR A 71 -49.00 -22.17 38.28
C THR A 71 -50.20 -21.27 38.32
N GLU A 72 -51.16 -21.62 37.46
CA GLU A 72 -52.61 -21.36 37.47
C GLU A 72 -53.25 -20.07 37.97
N SER A 73 -53.90 -19.40 37.04
CA SER A 73 -55.17 -18.62 37.16
C SER A 73 -55.15 -17.25 37.84
N THR A 74 -55.41 -16.25 37.02
CA THR A 74 -55.92 -14.90 37.18
C THR A 74 -55.08 -13.74 36.62
N GLU A 75 -54.34 -13.98 35.55
CA GLU A 75 -53.33 -13.02 35.05
C GLU A 75 -53.48 -12.51 33.62
N SER A 76 -54.66 -12.60 32.97
CA SER A 76 -54.80 -12.09 31.60
C SER A 76 -54.73 -10.56 31.50
N THR A 77 -55.10 -9.83 32.54
CA THR A 77 -55.08 -8.35 32.57
C THR A 77 -53.71 -7.76 32.84
N ASP A 78 -52.83 -8.46 33.55
CA ASP A 78 -51.50 -7.99 33.85
C ASP A 78 -50.52 -8.29 32.67
N ALA A 79 -50.70 -9.43 32.02
CA ALA A 79 -49.98 -9.77 30.79
C ALA A 79 -50.33 -8.85 29.61
N ASP A 80 -51.62 -8.54 29.45
CA ASP A 80 -52.10 -7.61 28.40
C ASP A 80 -51.57 -6.19 28.62
N ALA A 81 -51.54 -5.72 29.88
CA ALA A 81 -50.97 -4.41 30.24
C ALA A 81 -49.47 -4.34 29.97
N ARG A 82 -48.74 -5.44 30.22
CA ARG A 82 -47.30 -5.55 30.03
C ARG A 82 -46.95 -5.69 28.56
N ILE A 83 -47.72 -6.38 27.77
CA ILE A 83 -47.60 -6.44 26.30
C ILE A 83 -47.78 -5.02 25.72
N ALA A 84 -48.82 -4.27 26.18
CA ALA A 84 -49.04 -2.90 25.72
C ALA A 84 -47.90 -1.93 26.14
N GLU A 85 -47.27 -2.15 27.28
CA GLU A 85 -46.10 -1.39 27.72
C GLU A 85 -44.86 -1.71 26.87
N LEU A 86 -44.62 -2.97 26.56
CA LEU A 86 -43.56 -3.42 25.64
C LEU A 86 -43.78 -2.91 24.22
N GLU A 87 -45.02 -2.98 23.71
CA GLU A 87 -45.41 -2.44 22.41
C GLU A 87 -45.15 -0.90 22.36
N ALA A 88 -45.48 -0.18 23.40
CA ALA A 88 -45.21 1.27 23.49
C ALA A 88 -43.69 1.58 23.54
N LEU A 89 -42.91 0.76 24.22
CA LEU A 89 -41.45 0.88 24.23
C LEU A 89 -40.85 0.58 22.85
N VAL A 90 -41.31 -0.48 22.20
CA VAL A 90 -40.90 -0.82 20.83
C VAL A 90 -41.26 0.33 19.87
N GLU A 91 -42.49 0.86 19.94
CA GLU A 91 -42.93 1.98 19.09
C GLU A 91 -42.10 3.26 19.33
N ALA A 92 -41.67 3.51 20.57
CA ALA A 92 -40.87 4.68 20.93
C ALA A 92 -39.41 4.57 20.46
N TYR A 93 -38.81 3.39 20.54
CA TYR A 93 -37.38 3.18 20.23
C TYR A 93 -37.13 2.64 18.82
N TYR A 94 -38.12 2.00 18.19
CA TYR A 94 -37.99 1.44 16.85
C TYR A 94 -37.45 2.43 15.81
N PRO A 95 -37.92 3.71 15.73
CA PRO A 95 -37.38 4.65 14.76
C PRO A 95 -35.90 4.97 14.96
N TYR A 96 -35.44 4.96 16.20
CA TYR A 96 -34.01 5.17 16.50
C TYR A 96 -33.17 3.99 16.05
N TYR A 97 -33.56 2.78 16.41
CA TYR A 97 -32.84 1.57 15.98
C TYR A 97 -32.93 1.35 14.47
N ALA A 98 -34.07 1.61 13.87
CA ALA A 98 -34.23 1.50 12.42
C ALA A 98 -33.32 2.45 11.64
N ALA A 99 -33.00 3.64 12.20
CA ALA A 99 -32.07 4.59 11.61
C ALA A 99 -30.59 4.16 11.77
N GLN A 100 -30.30 3.22 12.66
CA GLN A 100 -28.95 2.67 12.86
C GLN A 100 -28.67 1.43 12.04
N ILE A 101 -29.68 0.86 11.36
CA ILE A 101 -29.52 -0.30 10.50
C ILE A 101 -29.28 0.17 9.08
N VAL A 102 -28.18 -0.24 8.47
CA VAL A 102 -27.81 0.12 7.09
C VAL A 102 -27.97 -1.02 6.10
N ALA A 103 -27.99 -2.26 6.58
CA ALA A 103 -28.42 -3.43 5.81
C ALA A 103 -28.94 -4.54 6.73
N THR A 104 -29.76 -5.44 6.15
CA THR A 104 -30.13 -6.73 6.77
C THR A 104 -29.89 -7.86 5.79
N TYR A 105 -29.58 -9.06 6.30
CA TYR A 105 -29.33 -10.25 5.49
C TYR A 105 -29.75 -11.52 6.24
N GLY A 106 -30.20 -12.53 5.51
CA GLY A 106 -30.70 -13.77 6.09
C GLY A 106 -31.91 -13.57 7.01
N GLU A 107 -31.99 -14.38 8.09
CA GLU A 107 -33.11 -14.29 9.05
C GLU A 107 -32.85 -13.21 10.12
N ASP A 108 -31.59 -13.11 10.63
CA ASP A 108 -31.26 -12.28 11.78
C ASP A 108 -30.01 -11.40 11.56
N GLY A 109 -29.44 -11.40 10.35
CA GLY A 109 -28.23 -10.62 10.05
C GLY A 109 -28.52 -9.13 9.95
N ILE A 110 -27.71 -8.32 10.63
CA ILE A 110 -27.83 -6.85 10.66
C ILE A 110 -26.44 -6.23 10.51
N VAL A 111 -26.35 -5.24 9.62
CA VAL A 111 -25.19 -4.32 9.55
C VAL A 111 -25.57 -3.01 10.20
N TRP A 112 -24.80 -2.60 11.17
CA TRP A 112 -25.06 -1.37 11.92
C TRP A 112 -24.32 -0.18 11.30
N LEU A 113 -24.95 1.00 11.40
CA LEU A 113 -24.37 2.26 10.92
C LEU A 113 -23.02 2.55 11.57
N ASP A 114 -22.90 2.33 12.89
CA ASP A 114 -21.67 2.62 13.63
C ASP A 114 -20.47 1.84 13.11
N ASP A 115 -20.67 0.58 12.68
CA ASP A 115 -19.59 -0.27 12.15
C ASP A 115 -19.06 0.27 10.81
N VAL A 116 -19.97 0.57 9.87
CA VAL A 116 -19.58 1.09 8.55
C VAL A 116 -19.14 2.55 8.60
N GLN A 117 -19.67 3.35 9.53
CA GLN A 117 -19.23 4.73 9.73
C GLN A 117 -17.80 4.79 10.26
N ALA A 118 -17.44 3.92 11.22
CA ALA A 118 -16.07 3.84 11.73
C ALA A 118 -15.08 3.45 10.62
N ALA A 119 -15.46 2.50 9.75
CA ALA A 119 -14.67 2.12 8.59
C ALA A 119 -14.51 3.29 7.60
N TYR A 120 -15.59 4.01 7.30
CA TYR A 120 -15.56 5.18 6.43
C TYR A 120 -14.68 6.31 6.99
N ASP A 121 -14.80 6.59 8.29
CA ASP A 121 -14.00 7.62 8.95
C ASP A 121 -12.50 7.29 8.88
N SER A 122 -12.14 6.01 9.03
CA SER A 122 -10.76 5.53 8.90
C SER A 122 -10.22 5.71 7.46
N VAL A 123 -10.97 5.26 6.46
CA VAL A 123 -10.61 5.42 5.04
C VAL A 123 -10.50 6.90 4.68
N SER A 124 -11.48 7.73 5.10
CA SER A 124 -11.48 9.17 4.84
C SER A 124 -10.26 9.87 5.47
N ALA A 125 -9.88 9.49 6.69
CA ALA A 125 -8.69 10.01 7.36
C ALA A 125 -7.40 9.60 6.62
N GLN A 126 -7.33 8.39 6.10
CA GLN A 126 -6.19 7.91 5.31
C GLN A 126 -6.04 8.74 4.02
N TYR A 127 -7.11 8.95 3.26
CA TYR A 127 -7.09 9.79 2.05
C TYR A 127 -6.71 11.24 2.37
N ALA A 128 -7.24 11.79 3.48
CA ALA A 128 -6.91 13.13 3.93
C ALA A 128 -5.42 13.28 4.28
N SER A 129 -4.76 12.24 4.79
CA SER A 129 -3.31 12.24 5.05
C SER A 129 -2.47 12.39 3.77
N TYR A 130 -3.02 11.99 2.61
CA TYR A 130 -2.44 12.22 1.28
C TYR A 130 -2.91 13.53 0.62
N GLY A 131 -3.65 14.38 1.37
CA GLY A 131 -4.19 15.63 0.86
C GLY A 131 -5.40 15.48 -0.05
N MET A 132 -6.08 14.34 -0.02
CA MET A 132 -7.29 14.05 -0.82
C MET A 132 -8.54 14.07 0.05
N ASP A 133 -9.56 14.82 -0.40
CA ASP A 133 -10.89 14.86 0.22
C ASP A 133 -11.86 14.03 -0.64
N LEU A 134 -12.39 12.94 -0.11
CA LEU A 134 -13.26 12.02 -0.84
C LEU A 134 -14.50 12.71 -1.42
N ALA A 135 -15.10 13.67 -0.71
CA ALA A 135 -16.27 14.40 -1.18
C ALA A 135 -15.91 15.35 -2.32
N ALA A 136 -14.77 16.07 -2.22
CA ALA A 136 -14.30 16.96 -3.27
C ALA A 136 -13.95 16.23 -4.58
N TYR A 137 -13.49 14.98 -4.50
CA TYR A 137 -13.21 14.13 -5.65
C TYR A 137 -14.43 13.33 -6.12
N GLY A 138 -15.57 13.44 -5.45
CA GLY A 138 -16.80 12.71 -5.80
C GLY A 138 -16.74 11.20 -5.53
N MET A 139 -15.83 10.76 -4.65
CA MET A 139 -15.59 9.36 -4.31
C MET A 139 -16.37 8.89 -3.06
N GLU A 140 -16.94 9.82 -2.29
CA GLU A 140 -17.58 9.53 -1.00
C GLU A 140 -18.66 8.44 -1.12
N GLU A 141 -19.57 8.57 -2.10
CA GLU A 141 -20.67 7.61 -2.26
C GLU A 141 -20.17 6.23 -2.67
N THR A 142 -19.17 6.15 -3.56
CA THR A 142 -18.57 4.88 -3.98
C THR A 142 -17.92 4.18 -2.79
N VAL A 143 -17.08 4.89 -2.03
CA VAL A 143 -16.42 4.33 -0.85
C VAL A 143 -17.42 3.84 0.19
N LYS A 144 -18.50 4.60 0.42
CA LYS A 144 -19.57 4.18 1.35
C LYS A 144 -20.29 2.93 0.87
N ARG A 145 -20.57 2.80 -0.42
CA ARG A 145 -21.19 1.59 -1.00
C ARG A 145 -20.28 0.39 -0.85
N ASP A 146 -19.02 0.53 -1.22
CA ASP A 146 -18.04 -0.55 -1.16
C ASP A 146 -17.86 -1.06 0.29
N LEU A 147 -17.81 -0.15 1.26
CA LEU A 147 -17.72 -0.51 2.68
C LEU A 147 -19.00 -1.21 3.18
N LEU A 148 -20.16 -0.77 2.75
CA LEU A 148 -21.42 -1.39 3.12
C LEU A 148 -21.57 -2.79 2.50
N ASP A 149 -21.20 -2.95 1.23
CA ASP A 149 -21.20 -4.23 0.54
C ASP A 149 -20.20 -5.20 1.20
N SER A 150 -19.01 -4.74 1.54
CA SER A 150 -18.00 -5.52 2.27
C SER A 150 -18.50 -5.96 3.65
N ALA A 151 -19.18 -5.09 4.39
CA ALA A 151 -19.73 -5.43 5.71
C ALA A 151 -20.87 -6.48 5.61
N VAL A 152 -21.69 -6.40 4.55
CA VAL A 152 -22.72 -7.41 4.27
C VAL A 152 -22.08 -8.75 3.92
N GLU A 153 -21.05 -8.74 3.06
CA GLU A 153 -20.32 -9.93 2.65
C GLU A 153 -19.68 -10.63 3.86
N ASP A 154 -18.95 -9.89 4.69
CA ASP A 154 -18.35 -10.41 5.93
C ASP A 154 -19.41 -11.02 6.86
N GLY A 155 -20.54 -10.35 7.02
CA GLY A 155 -21.65 -10.87 7.82
C GLY A 155 -22.25 -12.16 7.26
N VAL A 156 -22.42 -12.25 5.96
CA VAL A 156 -22.92 -13.46 5.26
C VAL A 156 -21.89 -14.59 5.38
N LEU A 157 -20.59 -14.30 5.22
CA LEU A 157 -19.52 -15.29 5.37
C LEU A 157 -19.48 -15.85 6.78
N LYS A 158 -19.56 -15.01 7.81
CA LYS A 158 -19.62 -15.43 9.23
C LYS A 158 -20.86 -16.29 9.50
N ALA A 159 -22.01 -15.94 8.93
CA ALA A 159 -23.23 -16.74 9.07
C ALA A 159 -23.08 -18.12 8.39
N LYS A 160 -22.47 -18.17 7.20
CA LYS A 160 -22.20 -19.43 6.49
C LYS A 160 -21.14 -20.28 7.21
N ALA A 161 -20.07 -19.66 7.73
CA ALA A 161 -19.07 -20.35 8.53
C ALA A 161 -19.71 -21.06 9.74
N LYS A 162 -20.62 -20.37 10.42
CA LYS A 162 -21.38 -20.94 11.54
C LYS A 162 -22.30 -22.08 11.10
N GLU A 163 -23.02 -21.93 9.98
CA GLU A 163 -23.87 -22.99 9.42
C GLU A 163 -23.07 -24.25 9.07
N LEU A 164 -21.86 -24.07 8.52
CA LEU A 164 -20.95 -25.13 8.12
C LEU A 164 -20.06 -25.66 9.27
N GLY A 165 -20.08 -25.01 10.43
CA GLY A 165 -19.26 -25.37 11.60
C GLY A 165 -17.77 -25.05 11.44
N LEU A 166 -17.46 -24.04 10.62
CA LEU A 166 -16.08 -23.57 10.34
C LEU A 166 -15.61 -22.47 11.31
N ASP A 167 -16.48 -22.03 12.21
CA ASP A 167 -16.24 -21.04 13.25
C ASP A 167 -15.78 -21.66 14.58
N GLN A 168 -15.50 -22.97 14.59
CA GLN A 168 -15.15 -23.73 15.79
C GLN A 168 -13.65 -24.01 15.84
N PHE A 169 -12.94 -23.34 16.73
CA PHE A 169 -11.52 -23.56 16.96
C PHE A 169 -11.29 -24.34 18.26
N ASP A 170 -10.25 -25.15 18.30
CA ASP A 170 -9.87 -25.84 19.52
C ASP A 170 -9.15 -24.91 20.51
N GLU A 171 -9.01 -25.36 21.77
CA GLU A 171 -8.40 -24.56 22.84
C GLU A 171 -6.93 -24.19 22.53
N ALA A 172 -6.22 -25.02 21.77
CA ALA A 172 -4.83 -24.75 21.39
C ALA A 172 -4.75 -23.61 20.37
N THR A 173 -5.60 -23.62 19.34
CA THR A 173 -5.69 -22.55 18.32
C THR A 173 -6.11 -21.23 18.95
N LEU A 174 -7.10 -21.23 19.85
CA LEU A 174 -7.50 -20.00 20.55
C LEU A 174 -6.38 -19.44 21.43
N ALA A 175 -5.61 -20.33 22.10
CA ALA A 175 -4.45 -19.89 22.87
C ALA A 175 -3.31 -19.35 22.00
N GLU A 176 -3.17 -19.81 20.75
CA GLU A 176 -2.21 -19.25 19.79
C GLU A 176 -2.64 -17.82 19.36
N PHE A 177 -3.92 -17.57 19.12
CA PHE A 177 -4.42 -16.22 18.84
C PHE A 177 -4.17 -15.26 20.00
N GLU A 178 -4.42 -15.72 21.23
CA GLU A 178 -4.13 -14.93 22.42
C GLU A 178 -2.65 -14.63 22.59
N ALA A 179 -1.77 -15.61 22.33
CA ALA A 179 -0.33 -15.42 22.38
C ALA A 179 0.16 -14.44 21.29
N SER A 180 -0.37 -14.55 20.07
CA SER A 180 -0.05 -13.62 18.99
C SER A 180 -0.47 -12.17 19.31
N ALA A 181 -1.61 -12.00 19.99
CA ALA A 181 -2.06 -10.68 20.43
C ALA A 181 -1.15 -10.12 21.55
N ASP A 182 -0.67 -10.97 22.46
CA ASP A 182 0.29 -10.57 23.48
C ASP A 182 1.63 -10.14 22.84
N GLU A 183 2.15 -10.90 21.86
CA GLU A 183 3.38 -10.56 21.14
C GLU A 183 3.25 -9.27 20.35
N MET A 184 2.10 -9.04 19.70
CA MET A 184 1.83 -7.81 18.95
C MET A 184 1.81 -6.60 19.89
N MET A 185 1.09 -6.69 21.02
CA MET A 185 1.04 -5.60 22.01
C MET A 185 2.44 -5.30 22.56
N GLU A 186 3.22 -6.33 22.91
CA GLU A 186 4.61 -6.14 23.35
C GLU A 186 5.47 -5.44 22.27
N SER A 187 5.32 -5.82 21.01
CA SER A 187 6.03 -5.16 19.90
C SER A 187 5.69 -3.68 19.79
N TYR A 188 4.42 -3.32 19.94
CA TYR A 188 3.99 -1.92 19.94
C TYR A 188 4.50 -1.14 21.17
N ILE A 189 4.49 -1.77 22.34
CA ILE A 189 5.07 -1.19 23.57
C ILE A 189 6.57 -0.95 23.36
N ASP A 190 7.30 -1.93 22.86
CA ASP A 190 8.75 -1.82 22.61
C ASP A 190 9.07 -0.74 21.56
N TYR A 191 8.26 -0.63 20.51
CA TYR A 191 8.39 0.45 19.53
C TYR A 191 8.23 1.84 20.17
N TYR A 192 7.17 2.02 20.98
CA TYR A 192 6.94 3.27 21.70
C TYR A 192 8.11 3.60 22.62
N LEU A 193 8.57 2.64 23.42
CA LEU A 193 9.68 2.79 24.34
C LEU A 193 10.98 3.13 23.61
N GLY A 194 11.26 2.47 22.48
CA GLY A 194 12.43 2.75 21.65
C GLY A 194 12.43 4.15 21.04
N TYR A 195 11.24 4.69 20.76
CA TYR A 195 11.10 6.04 20.18
C TYR A 195 11.15 7.14 21.25
N TYR A 196 10.39 6.99 22.34
CA TYR A 196 10.26 8.05 23.35
C TYR A 196 11.26 7.97 24.50
N TYR A 197 11.80 6.78 24.76
CA TYR A 197 12.67 6.49 25.89
C TYR A 197 14.01 5.86 25.48
N ALA A 198 14.48 6.10 24.24
CA ALA A 198 15.73 5.56 23.69
C ALA A 198 16.99 5.84 24.58
N ASP A 199 17.00 6.95 25.30
CA ASP A 199 18.11 7.36 26.18
C ASP A 199 17.89 6.98 27.65
N ALA A 200 16.82 6.25 28.00
CA ALA A 200 16.55 5.86 29.37
C ALA A 200 17.56 4.78 29.85
N GLU A 201 18.14 4.97 31.03
CA GLU A 201 19.05 3.97 31.62
C GLU A 201 18.33 2.67 32.01
N GLU A 202 17.02 2.73 32.32
CA GLU A 202 16.17 1.62 32.71
C GLU A 202 14.73 1.91 32.29
N ILE A 203 14.04 0.92 31.69
CA ILE A 203 12.62 0.99 31.38
C ILE A 203 11.81 0.60 32.62
N THR A 204 10.98 1.53 33.11
CA THR A 204 10.13 1.32 34.29
C THR A 204 8.77 0.77 33.93
N ASP A 205 8.07 0.19 34.93
CA ASP A 205 6.68 -0.27 34.75
C ASP A 205 5.72 0.89 34.37
N GLU A 206 6.01 2.11 34.86
CA GLU A 206 5.23 3.31 34.52
C GLU A 206 5.39 3.69 33.03
N MET A 207 6.60 3.59 32.46
CA MET A 207 6.85 3.82 31.04
C MET A 207 6.13 2.79 30.16
N ARG A 208 6.11 1.53 30.59
CA ARG A 208 5.38 0.46 29.88
C ARG A 208 3.87 0.69 29.92
N THR A 209 3.33 1.07 31.08
CA THR A 209 1.91 1.43 31.20
C THR A 209 1.53 2.63 30.33
N GLU A 210 2.41 3.65 30.26
CA GLU A 210 2.19 4.80 29.37
C GLU A 210 2.17 4.38 27.89
N ALA A 211 3.05 3.48 27.47
CA ALA A 211 3.07 2.93 26.11
C ALA A 211 1.79 2.14 25.81
N GLU A 212 1.32 1.30 26.73
CA GLU A 212 0.09 0.53 26.61
C GLU A 212 -1.15 1.45 26.54
N ASP A 213 -1.22 2.46 27.42
CA ASP A 213 -2.28 3.47 27.42
C ASP A 213 -2.29 4.28 26.11
N TYR A 214 -1.12 4.61 25.58
CA TYR A 214 -0.99 5.30 24.30
C TYR A 214 -1.63 4.49 23.19
N TRP A 215 -1.24 3.24 22.98
CA TRP A 215 -1.78 2.39 21.91
C TRP A 215 -3.26 2.12 22.09
N THR A 216 -3.71 1.87 23.33
CA THR A 216 -5.13 1.72 23.63
C THR A 216 -5.92 2.99 23.28
N SER A 217 -5.34 4.18 23.52
CA SER A 217 -5.97 5.46 23.16
C SER A 217 -6.06 5.70 21.65
N THR A 218 -5.19 5.07 20.86
CA THR A 218 -5.24 5.11 19.38
C THR A 218 -6.26 4.14 18.79
N GLY A 219 -6.94 3.34 19.61
CA GLY A 219 -7.95 2.37 19.20
C GLY A 219 -7.42 0.95 19.02
N PHE A 220 -6.12 0.71 19.27
CA PHE A 220 -5.58 -0.64 19.28
C PHE A 220 -5.88 -1.30 20.63
N SER A 221 -6.58 -2.42 20.62
CA SER A 221 -6.78 -3.25 21.80
C SER A 221 -6.41 -4.70 21.52
N ARG A 222 -5.90 -5.38 22.55
CA ARG A 222 -5.59 -6.79 22.49
C ARG A 222 -6.83 -7.64 22.12
N GLU A 223 -7.98 -7.28 22.68
CA GLU A 223 -9.25 -7.98 22.43
C GLU A 223 -9.66 -7.85 20.96
N ASP A 224 -9.61 -6.63 20.39
CA ASP A 224 -9.97 -6.38 18.98
C ASP A 224 -9.00 -7.13 18.04
N TYR A 225 -7.71 -7.23 18.42
CA TYR A 225 -6.73 -7.99 17.63
C TYR A 225 -6.99 -9.49 17.66
N VAL A 226 -7.34 -10.08 18.82
CA VAL A 226 -7.78 -11.50 18.89
C VAL A 226 -9.03 -11.71 18.04
N GLU A 227 -9.99 -10.78 18.07
CA GLU A 227 -11.20 -10.88 17.26
C GLU A 227 -10.87 -10.83 15.74
N SER A 228 -9.90 -10.01 15.34
CA SER A 228 -9.44 -10.00 13.94
C SER A 228 -8.80 -11.33 13.54
N LEU A 229 -7.92 -11.90 14.37
CA LEU A 229 -7.30 -13.20 14.12
C LEU A 229 -8.33 -14.33 14.00
N VAL A 230 -9.36 -14.32 14.83
CA VAL A 230 -10.48 -15.28 14.73
C VAL A 230 -11.25 -15.06 13.43
N SER A 231 -11.51 -13.81 13.05
CA SER A 231 -12.19 -13.48 11.79
C SER A 231 -11.39 -13.94 10.57
N ASP A 232 -10.08 -13.68 10.57
CA ASP A 232 -9.17 -14.11 9.50
C ASP A 232 -9.14 -15.65 9.37
N ALA A 233 -9.06 -16.35 10.50
CA ALA A 233 -9.10 -17.82 10.51
C ALA A 233 -10.43 -18.40 10.03
N ILE A 234 -11.55 -17.72 10.31
CA ILE A 234 -12.86 -18.09 9.76
C ILE A 234 -12.86 -17.90 8.24
N ASN A 235 -12.38 -16.76 7.75
CA ASN A 235 -12.32 -16.48 6.32
C ASN A 235 -11.42 -17.47 5.58
N GLU A 236 -10.26 -17.81 6.14
CA GLU A 236 -9.37 -18.86 5.61
C GLU A 236 -10.08 -20.22 5.57
N ALA A 237 -10.76 -20.62 6.66
CA ALA A 237 -11.48 -21.89 6.72
C ALA A 237 -12.63 -21.95 5.70
N VAL A 238 -13.32 -20.84 5.46
CA VAL A 238 -14.37 -20.74 4.43
C VAL A 238 -13.77 -20.82 3.04
N HIS A 239 -12.67 -20.09 2.78
CA HIS A 239 -11.95 -20.15 1.53
C HIS A 239 -11.49 -21.58 1.21
N ASP A 240 -10.85 -22.24 2.14
CA ASP A 240 -10.39 -23.62 2.00
C ASP A 240 -11.56 -24.59 1.77
N TYR A 241 -12.67 -24.39 2.49
CA TYR A 241 -13.85 -25.22 2.31
C TYR A 241 -14.41 -25.12 0.88
N VAL A 242 -14.46 -23.92 0.32
CA VAL A 242 -14.98 -23.65 -1.02
C VAL A 242 -14.03 -24.18 -2.09
N THR A 243 -12.73 -24.02 -1.88
CA THR A 243 -11.71 -24.21 -2.92
C THR A 243 -11.00 -25.56 -2.88
N LYS A 244 -11.19 -26.37 -1.83
CA LYS A 244 -10.49 -27.65 -1.58
C LYS A 244 -10.49 -28.66 -2.74
N ASP A 245 -11.52 -28.64 -3.56
CA ASP A 245 -11.71 -29.58 -4.68
C ASP A 245 -11.44 -28.90 -6.04
N VAL A 246 -10.98 -27.65 -6.04
CA VAL A 246 -10.63 -26.92 -7.28
C VAL A 246 -9.40 -27.58 -7.90
N ALA A 247 -9.50 -27.88 -9.16
CA ALA A 247 -8.41 -28.40 -9.98
C ALA A 247 -8.56 -27.87 -11.40
N VAL A 248 -7.45 -27.70 -12.07
CA VAL A 248 -7.42 -27.30 -13.47
C VAL A 248 -7.32 -28.51 -14.40
N THR A 249 -7.79 -28.35 -15.62
CA THR A 249 -7.68 -29.30 -16.70
C THR A 249 -6.74 -28.75 -17.77
N GLU A 250 -6.25 -29.61 -18.67
CA GLU A 250 -5.47 -29.16 -19.84
C GLU A 250 -6.21 -28.12 -20.70
N GLU A 251 -7.56 -28.13 -20.69
CA GLU A 251 -8.37 -27.13 -21.40
C GLU A 251 -8.33 -25.77 -20.67
N ASP A 252 -8.35 -25.78 -19.33
CA ASP A 252 -8.19 -24.56 -18.52
C ASP A 252 -6.79 -23.97 -18.73
N ILE A 253 -5.75 -24.80 -18.68
CA ILE A 253 -4.35 -24.39 -18.88
C ILE A 253 -4.13 -23.81 -20.29
N GLN A 254 -4.71 -24.44 -21.31
CA GLN A 254 -4.64 -23.94 -22.68
C GLN A 254 -5.35 -22.58 -22.83
N ALA A 255 -6.51 -22.40 -22.18
CA ALA A 255 -7.26 -21.14 -22.21
C ALA A 255 -6.47 -20.02 -21.51
N GLU A 256 -5.85 -20.32 -20.36
CA GLU A 256 -5.00 -19.39 -19.63
C GLU A 256 -3.78 -18.98 -20.43
N TYR A 257 -3.13 -19.95 -21.09
CA TYR A 257 -2.01 -19.65 -22.00
C TYR A 257 -2.44 -18.70 -23.14
N GLU A 258 -3.62 -18.91 -23.74
CA GLU A 258 -4.12 -18.03 -24.82
C GLU A 258 -4.40 -16.60 -24.30
N THR A 259 -4.91 -16.48 -23.07
CA THR A 259 -5.13 -15.19 -22.40
C THR A 259 -3.78 -14.51 -22.14
N LEU A 260 -2.86 -15.19 -21.47
CA LEU A 260 -1.53 -14.68 -21.16
C LEU A 260 -0.76 -14.26 -22.43
N LEU A 261 -0.87 -15.07 -23.50
CA LEU A 261 -0.25 -14.76 -24.78
C LEU A 261 -0.78 -13.45 -25.39
N ALA A 262 -2.10 -13.25 -25.33
CA ALA A 262 -2.73 -12.03 -25.83
C ALA A 262 -2.37 -10.80 -24.98
N GLU A 263 -2.37 -10.95 -23.67
CA GLU A 263 -2.00 -9.88 -22.72
C GLU A 263 -0.52 -9.50 -22.87
N ASN A 264 0.38 -10.45 -23.00
CA ASN A 264 1.80 -10.18 -23.22
C ASN A 264 2.05 -9.47 -24.56
N GLN A 265 1.30 -9.84 -25.63
CA GLN A 265 1.39 -9.14 -26.92
C GLN A 265 0.91 -7.69 -26.85
N GLU A 266 -0.08 -7.39 -26.03
CA GLU A 266 -0.62 -6.03 -25.84
C GLU A 266 0.27 -5.20 -24.91
N SER A 267 0.76 -5.78 -23.81
CA SER A 267 1.48 -5.06 -22.74
C SER A 267 2.96 -4.86 -23.03
N TYR A 268 3.63 -5.79 -23.75
CA TYR A 268 5.09 -5.68 -24.02
C TYR A 268 5.40 -4.73 -25.18
N THR A 269 4.81 -3.55 -25.14
CA THR A 269 5.08 -2.43 -26.06
C THR A 269 6.26 -1.57 -25.60
N THR A 270 6.67 -1.71 -24.35
CA THR A 270 7.84 -1.04 -23.77
C THR A 270 8.82 -2.05 -23.20
N ASP A 271 10.10 -1.70 -23.26
CA ASP A 271 11.17 -2.50 -22.69
C ASP A 271 11.00 -2.71 -21.18
N ARG A 272 10.56 -1.68 -20.47
CA ARG A 272 10.36 -1.68 -19.02
C ARG A 272 9.35 -2.74 -18.56
N THR A 273 8.19 -2.84 -19.22
CA THR A 273 7.15 -3.81 -18.84
C THR A 273 7.67 -5.25 -19.01
N TYR A 274 8.25 -5.54 -20.17
CA TYR A 274 8.82 -6.87 -20.42
C TYR A 274 9.92 -7.25 -19.42
N ASN A 275 10.85 -6.34 -19.15
CA ASN A 275 11.92 -6.59 -18.18
C ASN A 275 11.42 -6.71 -16.74
N SER A 276 10.39 -5.92 -16.36
CA SER A 276 9.77 -6.01 -15.03
C SER A 276 9.26 -7.43 -14.78
N ASP A 277 8.43 -7.95 -15.69
CA ASP A 277 7.81 -9.27 -15.56
C ASP A 277 8.84 -10.38 -15.61
N ARG A 278 9.80 -10.28 -16.53
CA ARG A 278 10.89 -11.25 -16.65
C ARG A 278 11.75 -11.32 -15.38
N ASN A 279 12.13 -10.16 -14.83
CA ASN A 279 12.96 -10.10 -13.63
C ASN A 279 12.19 -10.50 -12.36
N ALA A 280 10.88 -10.36 -12.37
CA ALA A 280 10.00 -10.85 -11.29
C ALA A 280 9.70 -12.35 -11.39
N GLY A 281 10.09 -13.02 -12.49
CA GLY A 281 9.81 -14.43 -12.72
C GLY A 281 8.36 -14.74 -13.11
N VAL A 282 7.64 -13.73 -13.59
CA VAL A 282 6.29 -13.91 -14.13
C VAL A 282 6.35 -14.78 -15.38
N ALA A 283 5.36 -15.64 -15.57
CA ALA A 283 5.25 -16.46 -16.79
C ALA A 283 5.14 -15.57 -18.02
N ILE A 284 5.97 -15.84 -19.03
CA ILE A 284 6.02 -15.06 -20.26
C ILE A 284 5.65 -15.96 -21.44
N ALA A 285 4.50 -15.70 -22.06
CA ALA A 285 4.03 -16.40 -23.25
C ALA A 285 4.43 -15.74 -24.56
N TRP A 286 4.96 -14.52 -24.52
CA TRP A 286 5.41 -13.79 -25.71
C TRP A 286 6.71 -13.03 -25.46
N ASN A 287 7.72 -13.26 -26.29
CA ASN A 287 8.97 -12.49 -26.29
C ASN A 287 8.97 -11.44 -27.40
N PRO A 288 9.23 -10.16 -27.12
CA PRO A 288 9.44 -9.12 -28.14
C PRO A 288 10.68 -9.39 -28.99
N GLU A 289 10.78 -8.74 -30.16
CA GLU A 289 11.91 -8.88 -31.06
C GLU A 289 13.15 -8.10 -30.58
N GLY A 290 14.34 -8.61 -30.85
CA GLY A 290 15.60 -7.89 -30.70
C GLY A 290 16.27 -8.02 -29.33
N TYR A 291 15.77 -8.88 -28.46
CA TYR A 291 16.34 -9.11 -27.14
C TYR A 291 17.39 -10.23 -27.12
N ARG A 292 18.37 -10.04 -26.24
CA ARG A 292 19.33 -11.06 -25.81
C ARG A 292 19.37 -11.18 -24.31
N ALA A 293 19.69 -12.35 -23.80
CA ALA A 293 19.95 -12.58 -22.39
C ALA A 293 21.45 -12.37 -22.11
N VAL A 294 21.75 -11.55 -21.11
CA VAL A 294 23.11 -11.27 -20.66
C VAL A 294 23.23 -11.45 -19.15
N LYS A 295 24.41 -11.88 -18.72
CA LYS A 295 24.85 -11.76 -17.33
C LYS A 295 25.96 -10.73 -17.24
N HIS A 296 26.27 -10.24 -16.06
CA HIS A 296 27.41 -9.34 -15.89
C HIS A 296 28.09 -9.50 -14.54
N VAL A 297 29.32 -9.07 -14.47
CA VAL A 297 30.03 -8.75 -13.22
C VAL A 297 30.09 -7.25 -13.12
N LEU A 298 29.49 -6.69 -12.06
CA LEU A 298 29.62 -5.30 -11.68
C LEU A 298 30.75 -5.16 -10.68
N ILE A 299 31.73 -4.34 -11.01
CA ILE A 299 32.76 -3.84 -10.08
C ILE A 299 32.29 -2.45 -9.69
N LYS A 300 31.68 -2.36 -8.52
CA LYS A 300 30.91 -1.19 -8.08
C LYS A 300 31.81 -0.09 -7.53
N PHE A 301 31.39 1.15 -7.71
CA PHE A 301 31.92 2.28 -6.95
C PHE A 301 31.59 2.13 -5.48
N ASN A 302 32.52 2.46 -4.59
CA ASN A 302 32.17 2.67 -3.18
C ASN A 302 31.41 3.99 -2.99
N ASP A 303 30.91 4.25 -1.79
CA ASP A 303 30.05 5.41 -1.51
C ASP A 303 30.74 6.77 -1.86
N GLU A 304 32.04 6.90 -1.57
CA GLU A 304 32.79 8.11 -1.90
C GLU A 304 32.98 8.27 -3.42
N GLN A 305 33.21 7.17 -4.11
CA GLN A 305 33.34 7.14 -5.57
C GLN A 305 32.02 7.40 -6.28
N SER A 306 30.90 6.86 -5.76
CA SER A 306 29.57 7.13 -6.28
C SER A 306 29.22 8.61 -6.15
N GLN A 307 29.46 9.21 -4.98
CA GLN A 307 29.22 10.63 -4.78
C GLN A 307 30.05 11.49 -5.74
N LEU A 308 31.35 11.15 -5.91
CA LEU A 308 32.22 11.87 -6.85
C LEU A 308 31.74 11.72 -8.30
N TYR A 309 31.27 10.53 -8.68
CA TYR A 309 30.69 10.30 -10.00
C TYR A 309 29.46 11.18 -10.26
N ASP A 310 28.52 11.22 -9.30
CA ASP A 310 27.30 12.02 -9.39
C ASP A 310 27.60 13.53 -9.48
N ASP A 311 28.57 14.00 -8.67
CA ASP A 311 29.02 15.39 -8.69
C ASP A 311 29.63 15.76 -10.05
N LEU A 312 30.49 14.88 -10.61
CA LEU A 312 31.11 15.09 -11.92
C LEU A 312 30.09 15.05 -13.08
N GLN A 313 29.11 14.16 -13.02
CA GLN A 313 28.03 14.10 -14.01
C GLN A 313 27.17 15.35 -13.96
N SER A 314 26.74 15.79 -12.78
CA SER A 314 25.98 17.01 -12.60
C SER A 314 26.74 18.25 -13.11
N GLN A 315 28.06 18.26 -12.90
CA GLN A 315 28.92 19.34 -13.41
C GLN A 315 29.03 19.28 -14.95
N LEU A 316 29.17 18.10 -15.54
CA LEU A 316 29.21 17.91 -17.00
C LEU A 316 27.91 18.33 -17.65
N ASP A 317 26.76 17.98 -17.07
CA ASP A 317 25.45 18.35 -17.58
C ASP A 317 25.30 19.88 -17.59
N SER A 318 25.62 20.53 -16.48
CA SER A 318 25.60 21.99 -16.38
C SER A 318 26.52 22.68 -17.38
N LEU A 319 27.72 22.13 -17.61
CA LEU A 319 28.69 22.65 -18.56
C LEU A 319 28.23 22.45 -20.02
N ASN A 320 27.57 21.35 -20.32
CA ASN A 320 27.01 21.08 -21.64
C ASN A 320 25.82 21.99 -21.94
N GLU A 321 24.93 22.24 -20.96
CA GLU A 321 23.83 23.22 -21.10
C GLU A 321 24.37 24.63 -21.34
N GLU A 322 25.42 25.06 -20.59
CA GLU A 322 26.04 26.35 -20.78
C GLU A 322 26.69 26.47 -22.18
N LYS A 323 27.32 25.39 -22.66
CA LYS A 323 27.89 25.30 -24.00
C LYS A 323 26.82 25.41 -25.07
N GLU A 324 25.73 24.65 -24.98
CA GLU A 324 24.61 24.71 -25.94
C GLU A 324 24.00 26.11 -25.99
N ALA A 325 23.82 26.75 -24.82
CA ALA A 325 23.31 28.14 -24.76
C ALA A 325 24.20 29.14 -25.47
N LEU A 326 25.54 28.95 -25.47
CA LEU A 326 26.48 29.82 -26.17
C LEU A 326 26.60 29.50 -27.67
N GLU A 327 26.35 28.25 -28.07
CA GLU A 327 26.36 27.81 -29.48
C GLU A 327 25.03 28.05 -30.18
N ALA A 328 23.92 28.29 -29.42
CA ALA A 328 22.63 28.58 -30.00
C ALA A 328 22.67 29.84 -30.87
N PRO A 329 22.18 29.79 -32.12
CA PRO A 329 22.13 30.97 -32.98
C PRO A 329 21.26 32.03 -32.32
N ALA A 330 21.78 33.26 -32.20
CA ALA A 330 21.00 34.40 -31.73
C ALA A 330 19.75 34.55 -32.63
N GLU A 331 18.57 34.31 -32.11
CA GLU A 331 17.33 34.65 -32.81
C GLU A 331 17.32 36.15 -33.06
N GLU A 332 17.34 36.55 -34.33
CA GLU A 332 17.14 37.94 -34.71
C GLU A 332 15.75 38.38 -34.24
N THR A 333 15.64 38.97 -33.05
CA THR A 333 14.45 39.72 -32.66
C THR A 333 14.41 41.04 -33.42
N GLY A 334 14.00 40.97 -34.67
CA GLY A 334 13.53 42.14 -35.40
C GLY A 334 12.05 42.26 -35.19
N ASP A 335 11.61 43.08 -34.26
CA ASP A 335 10.57 44.07 -34.53
C ASP A 335 10.46 45.07 -33.35
N ALA A 336 10.64 46.32 -33.70
CA ALA A 336 10.41 47.45 -32.82
C ALA A 336 8.91 47.74 -32.77
N ALA A 337 8.26 47.43 -31.63
CA ALA A 337 6.94 47.96 -31.35
C ALA A 337 7.03 48.97 -30.20
N GLU A 338 6.64 50.19 -30.51
CA GLU A 338 6.49 51.33 -29.58
C GLU A 338 5.58 50.94 -28.41
N ALA A 339 6.08 51.08 -27.20
CA ALA A 339 5.30 50.90 -25.97
C ALA A 339 4.77 52.26 -25.50
N GLU A 340 3.45 52.43 -25.57
CA GLU A 340 2.74 53.47 -24.82
C GLU A 340 2.85 53.23 -23.32
N SER A 341 3.24 54.27 -22.62
CA SER A 341 3.30 54.34 -21.15
C SER A 341 1.91 54.40 -20.54
N THR A 342 1.61 53.49 -19.63
CA THR A 342 0.58 53.71 -18.59
C THR A 342 1.21 53.55 -17.20
N ASP A 343 1.19 54.69 -16.48
CA ASP A 343 1.51 54.79 -15.06
C ASP A 343 0.63 53.84 -14.22
N ALA A 344 1.23 53.01 -13.40
CA ALA A 344 0.60 52.45 -12.21
C ALA A 344 1.64 52.32 -11.10
N GLU A 345 1.47 53.14 -10.06
CA GLU A 345 2.25 53.11 -8.81
C GLU A 345 2.10 51.75 -8.16
N ALA A 346 3.23 51.12 -7.82
CA ALA A 346 3.27 49.99 -6.91
C ALA A 346 4.34 50.23 -5.83
N GLU A 347 3.91 50.15 -4.60
CA GLU A 347 4.71 50.29 -3.36
C GLU A 347 5.90 49.34 -3.34
N SER A 348 7.05 49.90 -3.01
CA SER A 348 8.31 49.19 -2.81
C SER A 348 8.31 48.51 -1.44
N THR A 349 8.45 47.18 -1.41
CA THR A 349 9.00 46.49 -0.26
C THR A 349 10.45 46.15 -0.55
N ASP A 350 11.35 46.80 0.20
CA ASP A 350 12.78 46.53 0.25
C ASP A 350 13.01 45.07 0.69
N ALA A 351 13.44 44.24 -0.25
CA ALA A 351 14.19 43.03 0.06
C ALA A 351 15.55 43.21 -0.60
N GLU A 352 16.57 43.43 0.24
CA GLU A 352 17.98 43.44 -0.20
C GLU A 352 18.30 42.05 -0.81
N VAL A 353 18.29 41.98 -2.14
CA VAL A 353 18.96 40.92 -2.89
C VAL A 353 20.42 41.33 -2.97
N GLU A 354 21.29 40.64 -2.21
CA GLU A 354 22.71 40.68 -2.45
C GLU A 354 22.95 40.33 -3.91
N SER A 355 23.33 41.32 -4.71
CA SER A 355 23.78 41.13 -6.07
C SER A 355 25.14 40.43 -6.03
N ASP A 356 25.11 39.12 -6.36
CA ASP A 356 26.30 38.35 -6.69
C ASP A 356 27.09 39.08 -7.77
N GLU A 357 28.38 39.29 -7.51
CA GLU A 357 29.29 39.99 -8.40
C GLU A 357 29.19 39.36 -9.79
N THR A 358 28.82 40.14 -10.82
CA THR A 358 28.75 39.75 -12.21
C THR A 358 30.09 39.19 -12.69
N LYS A 359 30.23 37.88 -12.58
CA LYS A 359 31.31 37.13 -13.23
C LYS A 359 31.09 37.30 -14.74
N ALA A 360 32.11 37.72 -15.45
CA ALA A 360 32.04 37.84 -16.91
C ALA A 360 31.54 36.49 -17.51
N PRO A 361 30.69 36.50 -18.53
CA PRO A 361 30.22 35.26 -19.13
C PRO A 361 31.41 34.43 -19.58
N ARG A 362 31.39 33.13 -19.24
CA ARG A 362 32.46 32.19 -19.58
C ARG A 362 32.58 32.04 -21.09
N THR A 363 33.76 31.80 -21.56
CA THR A 363 34.00 31.53 -22.98
C THR A 363 33.84 30.05 -23.32
N LEU A 364 33.52 29.72 -24.57
CA LEU A 364 33.47 28.32 -25.04
C LEU A 364 34.80 27.56 -24.80
N GLU A 365 35.95 28.27 -24.82
CA GLU A 365 37.26 27.67 -24.56
C GLU A 365 37.39 27.25 -23.09
N GLU A 366 36.94 28.09 -22.17
CA GLU A 366 36.94 27.79 -20.71
C GLU A 366 35.96 26.64 -20.40
N ILE A 367 34.77 26.63 -20.97
CA ILE A 367 33.79 25.57 -20.78
C ILE A 367 34.31 24.22 -21.32
N ASN A 368 34.87 24.22 -22.53
CA ASN A 368 35.45 23.01 -23.08
C ASN A 368 36.68 22.51 -22.29
N ALA A 369 37.45 23.40 -21.66
CA ALA A 369 38.54 23.00 -20.79
C ALA A 369 38.05 22.35 -19.50
N ASP A 370 36.95 22.85 -18.91
CA ASP A 370 36.35 22.27 -17.70
C ASP A 370 35.67 20.94 -18.01
N ILE A 371 34.97 20.80 -19.16
CA ILE A 371 34.44 19.50 -19.65
C ILE A 371 35.58 18.47 -19.76
N ALA A 372 36.72 18.85 -20.34
CA ALA A 372 37.89 17.98 -20.45
C ALA A 372 38.51 17.61 -19.10
N ALA A 373 38.46 18.53 -18.12
CA ALA A 373 38.90 18.24 -16.77
C ALA A 373 37.98 17.23 -16.07
N CYS A 374 36.68 17.42 -16.12
CA CYS A 374 35.69 16.44 -15.58
C CYS A 374 35.87 15.07 -16.22
N ALA A 375 36.03 15.00 -17.55
CA ALA A 375 36.26 13.73 -18.26
C ALA A 375 37.54 13.03 -17.77
N THR A 376 38.60 13.80 -17.50
CA THR A 376 39.87 13.25 -16.95
C THR A 376 39.70 12.72 -15.53
N GLU A 377 38.90 13.38 -14.70
CA GLU A 377 38.58 12.90 -13.35
C GLU A 377 37.74 11.64 -13.36
N LEU A 378 36.76 11.56 -14.28
CA LEU A 378 35.97 10.31 -14.50
C LEU A 378 36.85 9.16 -14.97
N GLU A 379 37.79 9.40 -15.91
CA GLU A 379 38.76 8.40 -16.33
C GLU A 379 39.61 7.91 -15.17
N ALA A 380 40.07 8.82 -14.29
CA ALA A 380 40.84 8.48 -13.12
C ALA A 380 40.02 7.70 -12.07
N LEU A 381 38.72 7.94 -11.98
CA LEU A 381 37.81 7.20 -11.13
C LEU A 381 37.70 5.75 -11.58
N TYR A 382 37.38 5.52 -12.84
CA TYR A 382 37.31 4.16 -13.42
C TYR A 382 38.65 3.43 -13.40
N ALA A 383 39.78 4.14 -13.55
CA ALA A 383 41.12 3.56 -13.48
C ALA A 383 41.42 2.86 -12.15
N GLN A 384 40.71 3.22 -11.07
CA GLN A 384 40.83 2.55 -9.78
C GLN A 384 40.18 1.18 -9.76
N LEU A 385 39.15 0.95 -10.58
CA LEU A 385 38.41 -0.33 -10.70
C LEU A 385 39.02 -1.25 -11.77
N MET A 386 39.73 -0.69 -12.74
CA MET A 386 40.30 -1.43 -13.87
C MET A 386 41.13 -2.67 -13.50
N PRO A 387 41.97 -2.69 -12.46
CA PRO A 387 42.75 -3.90 -12.11
C PRO A 387 41.84 -5.11 -11.83
N THR A 388 40.68 -4.91 -11.17
CA THR A 388 39.70 -5.98 -10.92
C THR A 388 39.01 -6.41 -12.21
N ALA A 389 38.65 -5.48 -13.09
CA ALA A 389 38.06 -5.78 -14.39
C ALA A 389 39.01 -6.64 -15.27
N GLU A 390 40.32 -6.27 -15.28
CA GLU A 390 41.34 -7.04 -15.98
C GLU A 390 41.53 -8.46 -15.41
N GLU A 391 41.40 -8.63 -14.06
CA GLU A 391 41.44 -9.96 -13.43
C GLU A 391 40.24 -10.81 -13.87
N VAL A 392 39.02 -10.23 -13.92
CA VAL A 392 37.82 -10.93 -14.41
C VAL A 392 38.01 -11.39 -15.85
N ILE A 393 38.43 -10.50 -16.74
CA ILE A 393 38.68 -10.82 -18.16
C ILE A 393 39.76 -11.89 -18.30
N ALA A 394 40.87 -11.79 -17.57
CA ALA A 394 41.94 -12.76 -17.60
C ALA A 394 41.47 -14.14 -17.13
N ALA A 395 40.73 -14.20 -16.02
CA ALA A 395 40.18 -15.46 -15.48
C ALA A 395 39.18 -16.11 -16.44
N PHE A 396 38.33 -15.33 -17.10
CA PHE A 396 37.42 -15.85 -18.15
C PHE A 396 38.19 -16.44 -19.31
N ASN A 397 39.21 -15.74 -19.80
CA ASN A 397 40.06 -16.21 -20.91
C ASN A 397 40.88 -17.46 -20.54
N ASP A 398 41.19 -17.66 -19.27
CA ASP A 398 41.83 -18.87 -18.73
C ASP A 398 40.86 -20.03 -18.51
N GLY A 399 39.54 -19.81 -18.75
CA GLY A 399 38.52 -20.87 -18.77
C GLY A 399 37.70 -20.97 -17.48
N THR A 400 37.76 -19.99 -16.57
CA THR A 400 36.82 -19.89 -15.44
C THR A 400 35.42 -19.59 -15.97
N SER A 401 34.40 -20.30 -15.47
CA SER A 401 33.02 -20.05 -15.88
C SER A 401 32.54 -18.65 -15.45
N PHE A 402 31.63 -18.07 -16.22
CA PHE A 402 31.16 -16.73 -15.91
C PHE A 402 30.37 -16.70 -14.59
N ASP A 403 29.66 -17.77 -14.24
CA ASP A 403 28.95 -17.90 -12.96
C ASP A 403 29.92 -17.92 -11.74
N GLU A 404 31.09 -18.59 -11.88
CA GLU A 404 32.13 -18.51 -10.84
C GLU A 404 32.74 -17.10 -10.70
N LEU A 405 32.80 -16.34 -11.81
CA LEU A 405 33.23 -14.95 -11.78
C LEU A 405 32.20 -14.03 -11.12
N ILE A 406 30.89 -14.26 -11.36
CA ILE A 406 29.81 -13.58 -10.65
C ILE A 406 29.90 -13.86 -9.16
N GLU A 407 30.03 -15.12 -8.75
CA GLU A 407 30.15 -15.48 -7.32
C GLU A 407 31.32 -14.78 -6.64
N LYS A 408 32.42 -14.58 -7.36
CA LYS A 408 33.66 -14.05 -6.78
C LYS A 408 33.79 -12.53 -6.81
N TYR A 409 33.32 -11.89 -7.87
CA TYR A 409 33.64 -10.49 -8.14
C TYR A 409 32.42 -9.58 -8.27
N ASN A 410 31.24 -10.14 -8.47
CA ASN A 410 30.06 -9.31 -8.75
C ASN A 410 29.50 -8.63 -7.52
N GLU A 411 29.14 -7.37 -7.68
CA GLU A 411 28.54 -6.53 -6.63
C GLU A 411 27.09 -6.07 -7.00
N ASP A 412 26.52 -6.64 -8.10
CA ASP A 412 25.10 -6.45 -8.42
C ASP A 412 24.26 -7.58 -7.79
N PRO A 413 23.34 -7.24 -6.82
CA PRO A 413 22.46 -8.25 -6.21
C PRO A 413 21.58 -8.99 -7.22
N GLY A 414 21.18 -8.34 -8.34
CA GLY A 414 20.33 -8.94 -9.37
C GLY A 414 20.96 -10.14 -10.05
N MET A 415 22.29 -10.24 -10.11
CA MET A 415 22.96 -11.40 -10.69
C MET A 415 23.11 -12.58 -9.71
N THR A 416 22.71 -12.42 -8.46
CA THR A 416 22.76 -13.45 -7.41
C THR A 416 21.38 -13.83 -6.87
N THR A 417 20.33 -13.19 -7.38
CA THR A 417 18.93 -13.41 -6.99
C THR A 417 18.15 -14.06 -8.15
N GLU A 418 17.39 -15.10 -7.84
CA GLU A 418 16.51 -15.71 -8.84
C GLU A 418 15.30 -14.81 -9.15
N PRO A 419 14.79 -14.81 -10.38
CA PRO A 419 15.18 -15.67 -11.52
C PRO A 419 16.38 -15.15 -12.34
N THR A 420 16.79 -13.92 -12.16
CA THR A 420 17.81 -13.25 -12.99
C THR A 420 19.19 -13.91 -12.91
N ALA A 421 19.53 -14.52 -11.77
CA ALA A 421 20.75 -15.34 -11.63
C ALA A 421 20.79 -16.49 -12.63
N THR A 422 19.64 -17.08 -12.94
CA THR A 422 19.52 -18.19 -13.92
C THR A 422 19.33 -17.69 -15.32
N ILE A 423 18.36 -16.79 -15.56
CA ILE A 423 17.93 -16.41 -16.93
C ILE A 423 18.66 -15.19 -17.51
N GLY A 424 19.44 -14.47 -16.70
CA GLY A 424 20.09 -13.22 -17.09
C GLY A 424 19.13 -12.06 -17.34
N TYR A 425 19.67 -10.86 -17.53
CA TYR A 425 18.90 -9.69 -17.93
C TYR A 425 18.58 -9.71 -19.43
N ALA A 426 17.37 -9.30 -19.80
CA ALA A 426 16.99 -9.11 -21.19
C ALA A 426 17.37 -7.70 -21.65
N VAL A 427 18.17 -7.61 -22.70
CA VAL A 427 18.66 -6.34 -23.26
C VAL A 427 18.36 -6.26 -24.75
N SER A 428 17.82 -5.14 -25.19
CA SER A 428 17.60 -4.78 -26.59
C SER A 428 18.31 -3.49 -26.96
N ALA A 429 18.53 -3.25 -28.23
CA ALA A 429 19.21 -2.04 -28.71
C ALA A 429 18.47 -0.72 -28.41
N GLY A 430 17.15 -0.80 -28.14
CA GLY A 430 16.31 0.35 -27.81
C GLY A 430 15.94 0.41 -26.33
N SER A 431 16.66 -0.30 -25.46
CA SER A 431 16.32 -0.37 -24.05
C SER A 431 16.41 0.99 -23.37
N ASP A 432 15.34 1.32 -22.61
CA ASP A 432 15.27 2.45 -21.68
C ASP A 432 15.26 1.99 -20.20
N THR A 433 15.39 0.69 -19.99
CA THR A 433 15.44 0.07 -18.64
C THR A 433 16.85 0.10 -18.07
N TRP A 434 17.85 -0.08 -18.92
CA TRP A 434 19.25 -0.20 -18.50
C TRP A 434 20.05 1.07 -18.80
N ASP A 435 21.13 1.27 -18.06
CA ASP A 435 22.13 2.29 -18.36
C ASP A 435 22.52 2.24 -19.85
N PRO A 436 22.56 3.38 -20.56
CA PRO A 436 22.90 3.40 -21.99
C PRO A 436 24.24 2.75 -22.32
N ALA A 437 25.27 2.94 -21.47
CA ALA A 437 26.57 2.31 -21.67
C ALA A 437 26.48 0.77 -21.52
N PHE A 438 25.69 0.31 -20.53
CA PHE A 438 25.42 -1.13 -20.35
C PHE A 438 24.70 -1.71 -21.57
N THR A 439 23.67 -1.03 -22.07
CA THR A 439 22.93 -1.43 -23.27
C THR A 439 23.84 -1.52 -24.50
N GLU A 440 24.64 -0.47 -24.76
CA GLU A 440 25.58 -0.46 -25.87
C GLU A 440 26.64 -1.57 -25.72
N GLY A 441 27.20 -1.70 -24.52
CA GLY A 441 28.15 -2.77 -24.19
C GLY A 441 27.57 -4.16 -24.43
N ALA A 442 26.37 -4.43 -23.92
CA ALA A 442 25.68 -5.70 -24.10
C ALA A 442 25.44 -6.00 -25.59
N MET A 443 24.94 -5.01 -26.34
CA MET A 443 24.60 -5.17 -27.75
C MET A 443 25.82 -5.24 -28.70
N SER A 444 27.01 -4.77 -28.26
CA SER A 444 28.25 -4.80 -29.02
C SER A 444 28.90 -6.20 -29.09
N ILE A 445 28.55 -7.12 -28.16
CA ILE A 445 29.13 -8.47 -28.12
C ILE A 445 28.69 -9.27 -29.35
N ALA A 446 29.64 -9.78 -30.09
CA ALA A 446 29.39 -10.36 -31.42
C ALA A 446 28.73 -11.75 -31.37
N GLU A 447 29.14 -12.62 -30.44
CA GLU A 447 28.74 -14.04 -30.42
C GLU A 447 28.35 -14.47 -28.99
N VAL A 448 27.34 -15.35 -28.91
CA VAL A 448 26.96 -16.02 -27.65
C VAL A 448 28.18 -16.71 -27.04
N GLY A 449 28.34 -16.59 -25.75
CA GLY A 449 29.46 -17.14 -25.01
C GLY A 449 30.69 -16.22 -24.91
N GLN A 450 30.66 -15.03 -25.50
CA GLN A 450 31.71 -14.02 -25.37
C GLN A 450 31.38 -13.00 -24.27
N ILE A 451 32.40 -12.26 -23.82
CA ILE A 451 32.28 -11.14 -22.90
C ILE A 451 32.58 -9.81 -23.60
N SER A 452 32.10 -8.74 -23.01
CA SER A 452 32.42 -7.36 -23.45
C SER A 452 33.86 -6.97 -23.08
N GLU A 453 34.36 -5.91 -23.72
CA GLU A 453 35.41 -5.06 -23.12
C GLU A 453 34.83 -4.41 -21.86
N PRO A 454 35.65 -3.79 -20.98
CA PRO A 454 35.15 -3.06 -19.83
C PRO A 454 34.16 -1.97 -20.24
N VAL A 455 32.94 -2.02 -19.67
CA VAL A 455 31.86 -1.05 -19.91
C VAL A 455 31.78 -0.11 -18.72
N TYR A 456 31.89 1.17 -18.99
CA TYR A 456 31.94 2.24 -17.98
C TYR A 456 30.51 2.78 -17.75
N GLY A 457 29.83 2.27 -16.74
CA GLY A 457 28.45 2.63 -16.39
C GLY A 457 28.37 3.53 -15.15
N SER A 458 27.18 4.00 -14.85
CA SER A 458 26.89 4.89 -13.71
C SER A 458 27.22 4.28 -12.34
N TYR A 459 27.23 2.96 -12.22
CA TYR A 459 27.52 2.26 -10.96
C TYR A 459 28.96 1.75 -10.84
N GLY A 460 29.76 1.85 -11.90
CA GLY A 460 31.12 1.31 -11.95
C GLY A 460 31.47 0.69 -13.31
N ILE A 461 32.28 -0.38 -13.28
CA ILE A 461 32.65 -1.12 -14.49
C ILE A 461 31.87 -2.42 -14.58
N HIS A 462 31.25 -2.64 -15.73
CA HIS A 462 30.57 -3.90 -16.05
C HIS A 462 31.42 -4.73 -17.02
N ILE A 463 31.55 -6.03 -16.75
CA ILE A 463 32.00 -7.04 -17.72
C ILE A 463 30.77 -7.87 -18.04
N ILE A 464 30.29 -7.76 -19.26
CA ILE A 464 29.00 -8.33 -19.68
C ILE A 464 29.26 -9.62 -20.47
N TYR A 465 28.50 -10.67 -20.17
CA TYR A 465 28.54 -11.96 -20.82
C TYR A 465 27.27 -12.17 -21.66
N TYR A 466 27.43 -12.39 -22.94
CA TYR A 466 26.34 -12.74 -23.85
C TYR A 466 25.93 -14.20 -23.65
N MET A 467 24.87 -14.43 -22.90
CA MET A 467 24.41 -15.75 -22.47
C MET A 467 23.69 -16.49 -23.61
N SER A 468 22.70 -15.86 -24.23
CA SER A 468 21.89 -16.43 -25.31
C SER A 468 21.07 -15.38 -26.04
N ASP A 469 20.62 -15.72 -27.26
CA ASP A 469 19.48 -15.01 -27.87
C ASP A 469 18.19 -15.31 -27.12
N ILE A 470 17.26 -14.36 -27.10
CA ILE A 470 15.87 -14.57 -26.71
C ILE A 470 15.08 -14.75 -28.00
N THR A 471 14.49 -15.94 -28.18
CA THR A 471 13.69 -16.23 -29.37
C THR A 471 12.43 -15.38 -29.37
N PRO A 472 12.23 -14.52 -30.38
CA PRO A 472 11.03 -13.68 -30.43
C PRO A 472 9.78 -14.48 -30.80
N GLY A 473 8.62 -13.99 -30.37
CA GLY A 473 7.33 -14.57 -30.66
C GLY A 473 6.78 -15.41 -29.50
N ALA A 474 5.78 -16.23 -29.79
CA ALA A 474 5.14 -17.07 -28.78
C ALA A 474 6.11 -18.09 -28.20
N VAL A 475 6.17 -18.15 -26.87
CA VAL A 475 6.83 -19.21 -26.11
C VAL A 475 5.90 -20.41 -26.11
N ALA A 476 6.41 -21.60 -26.44
CA ALA A 476 5.57 -22.78 -26.48
C ALA A 476 5.02 -23.12 -25.09
N LEU A 477 3.73 -23.50 -25.02
CA LEU A 477 3.09 -23.85 -23.74
C LEU A 477 3.89 -24.92 -22.99
N GLU A 478 4.48 -25.90 -23.71
CA GLU A 478 5.26 -26.96 -23.09
C GLU A 478 6.49 -26.45 -22.31
N GLU A 479 7.00 -25.25 -22.64
CA GLU A 479 8.16 -24.63 -21.96
C GLU A 479 7.79 -23.92 -20.67
N ILE A 480 6.53 -23.45 -20.58
CA ILE A 480 6.00 -22.66 -19.44
C ILE A 480 4.79 -23.32 -18.80
N HIS A 481 4.53 -24.60 -19.09
CA HIS A 481 3.33 -25.33 -18.67
C HIS A 481 3.07 -25.24 -17.17
N ASP A 482 4.08 -25.51 -16.35
CA ASP A 482 3.93 -25.51 -14.89
C ASP A 482 3.55 -24.12 -14.35
N SER A 483 4.12 -23.05 -14.91
CA SER A 483 3.80 -21.68 -14.53
C SER A 483 2.39 -21.27 -14.97
N VAL A 484 1.96 -21.70 -16.15
CA VAL A 484 0.60 -21.45 -16.64
C VAL A 484 -0.43 -22.28 -15.88
N GLU A 485 -0.08 -23.53 -15.49
CA GLU A 485 -0.93 -24.35 -14.61
C GLU A 485 -1.15 -23.68 -13.26
N GLU A 486 -0.11 -23.09 -12.67
CA GLU A 486 -0.20 -22.36 -11.40
C GLU A 486 -1.08 -21.11 -11.53
N LEU A 487 -0.95 -20.34 -12.61
CA LEU A 487 -1.81 -19.18 -12.91
C LEU A 487 -3.27 -19.61 -13.08
N ALA A 488 -3.54 -20.59 -13.94
CA ALA A 488 -4.88 -21.12 -14.19
C ALA A 488 -5.52 -21.65 -12.91
N LEU A 489 -4.73 -22.30 -12.04
CA LEU A 489 -5.22 -22.79 -10.75
C LEU A 489 -5.56 -21.64 -9.81
N SER A 490 -4.70 -20.62 -9.71
CA SER A 490 -4.92 -19.44 -8.90
C SER A 490 -6.20 -18.69 -9.31
N ASP A 491 -6.37 -18.45 -10.61
CA ASP A 491 -7.54 -17.76 -11.16
C ASP A 491 -8.83 -18.57 -10.95
N LYS A 492 -8.75 -19.88 -11.09
CA LYS A 492 -9.89 -20.77 -10.86
C LYS A 492 -10.27 -20.85 -9.39
N ILE A 493 -9.31 -20.85 -8.48
CA ILE A 493 -9.53 -20.76 -7.03
C ILE A 493 -10.23 -19.44 -6.72
N GLN A 494 -9.67 -18.32 -7.16
CA GLN A 494 -10.23 -17.00 -6.94
C GLN A 494 -11.66 -16.88 -7.47
N SER A 495 -11.87 -17.21 -8.73
CA SER A 495 -13.19 -17.12 -9.36
C SER A 495 -14.22 -18.08 -8.73
N THR A 496 -13.79 -19.27 -8.30
CA THR A 496 -14.68 -20.23 -7.60
C THR A 496 -15.12 -19.67 -6.26
N TYR A 497 -14.18 -19.08 -5.50
CA TYR A 497 -14.47 -18.46 -4.22
C TYR A 497 -15.42 -17.27 -4.38
N GLU A 498 -15.09 -16.31 -5.24
CA GLU A 498 -15.91 -15.12 -5.50
C GLU A 498 -17.32 -15.47 -5.95
N ASN A 499 -17.47 -16.41 -6.88
CA ASN A 499 -18.78 -16.86 -7.34
C ASN A 499 -19.59 -17.51 -6.22
N GLN A 500 -18.95 -18.28 -5.35
CA GLN A 500 -19.63 -18.91 -4.23
C GLN A 500 -20.08 -17.89 -3.18
N VAL A 501 -19.22 -16.91 -2.87
CA VAL A 501 -19.56 -15.80 -1.96
C VAL A 501 -20.72 -14.98 -2.52
N ALA A 502 -20.66 -14.60 -3.80
CA ALA A 502 -21.73 -13.88 -4.48
C ALA A 502 -23.06 -14.65 -4.43
N ALA A 503 -23.01 -15.98 -4.64
CA ALA A 503 -24.21 -16.83 -4.53
C ALA A 503 -24.79 -16.83 -3.10
N TRP A 504 -23.96 -16.87 -2.07
CA TRP A 504 -24.41 -16.80 -0.68
C TRP A 504 -25.01 -15.44 -0.32
N VAL A 505 -24.43 -14.34 -0.83
CA VAL A 505 -24.98 -12.99 -0.66
C VAL A 505 -26.35 -12.88 -1.35
N GLU A 506 -26.51 -13.43 -2.56
CA GLU A 506 -27.80 -13.49 -3.24
C GLU A 506 -28.83 -14.32 -2.45
N GLU A 507 -28.45 -15.51 -1.94
CA GLU A 507 -29.29 -16.36 -1.10
C GLU A 507 -29.73 -15.68 0.19
N ALA A 508 -28.88 -14.81 0.75
CA ALA A 508 -29.15 -14.09 1.98
C ALA A 508 -30.25 -13.03 1.87
N ASN A 509 -30.74 -12.71 0.65
CA ASN A 509 -31.81 -11.73 0.40
C ASN A 509 -31.54 -10.40 1.11
N VAL A 510 -30.41 -9.78 0.82
CA VAL A 510 -29.96 -8.54 1.45
C VAL A 510 -30.93 -7.39 1.17
N GLU A 511 -31.28 -6.63 2.22
CA GLU A 511 -32.01 -5.38 2.11
C GLU A 511 -31.15 -4.22 2.59
N TYR A 512 -30.92 -3.21 1.73
CA TYR A 512 -30.08 -2.05 2.02
C TYR A 512 -30.92 -0.83 2.41
N PHE A 513 -30.48 -0.10 3.42
CA PHE A 513 -31.07 1.15 3.88
C PHE A 513 -30.10 2.31 3.61
N TYR A 514 -29.81 2.55 2.34
CA TYR A 514 -28.79 3.50 1.87
C TYR A 514 -28.89 4.89 2.49
N SER A 515 -30.14 5.40 2.66
CA SER A 515 -30.38 6.72 3.25
C SER A 515 -29.86 6.83 4.69
N ASN A 516 -29.79 5.73 5.43
CA ASN A 516 -29.28 5.73 6.82
C ASN A 516 -27.75 5.93 6.87
N PHE A 517 -27.04 5.60 5.77
CA PHE A 517 -25.61 5.85 5.63
C PHE A 517 -25.31 7.11 4.79
N GLY A 518 -26.34 7.89 4.44
CA GLY A 518 -26.19 9.11 3.64
C GLY A 518 -25.82 8.85 2.19
N ILE A 519 -26.17 7.67 1.66
CA ILE A 519 -26.00 7.28 0.26
C ILE A 519 -27.31 7.61 -0.47
N ALA A 520 -27.23 8.20 -1.68
CA ALA A 520 -28.40 8.44 -2.52
C ALA A 520 -28.97 7.13 -3.07
N GLU A 521 -30.33 7.01 -3.16
CA GLU A 521 -31.01 5.85 -3.73
C GLU A 521 -30.82 5.73 -5.26
#